data_a8b7c93abb95cd0036f8fc2c5b09f4eb
#
_entry.id   a8b7c93abb95cd0036f8fc2c5b09f4eb
#
_cell.length_a   1.000
_cell.length_b   1.000
_cell.length_c   1.000
_cell.angle_alpha   90.00
_cell.angle_beta   90.00
_cell.angle_gamma   90.00
#
_symmetry.space_group_name_H-M   'P 1'
#
loop_
_entity.id
_entity.type
_entity.pdbx_description
1 polymer ?
#
loop_
_entity_poly.entity_id
_entity_poly.type
_entity_poly.pdbx_seq_one_letter_code
_entity_poly.pdbx_strand_id
1 'polypeptide(L)'
;MGPLIMDIVYYDVTRLLARHSAPTPTGIDRVDIRYAYHYLSKNFEKKFIYQKDATFYCLPSKTAKLLIELLYSKWITNNIESECDQKLSAIYKNTIGNKNSNISKPSFFQAITSKFTPGQYKAVDGSLMDLLSHYRDKNGYYVNTSHHGVGHADAYYVFKTLGKLKIIFYLHDIIPIDFPEYVRIGDDKNHTTRVAAMANFSDAILVNSNYTKERFISFCHENSFRVPPIHIAYIGVEDSFIKLLNETRQEKHDNLKKGISISQDY
;
A
#
# COMPACT_ATOMS: atom_id res chain seq x y z
N MET A 1 10.57 24.25 -1.23
CA MET A 1 10.71 23.04 -0.38
C MET A 1 11.80 22.18 -1.00
N GLY A 2 12.92 21.96 -0.29
CA GLY A 2 13.98 21.07 -0.75
C GLY A 2 13.48 19.63 -0.89
N PRO A 3 14.20 18.75 -1.62
CA PRO A 3 13.82 17.35 -1.75
C PRO A 3 13.74 16.71 -0.35
N LEU A 4 12.63 16.03 -0.07
CA LEU A 4 12.47 15.22 1.12
C LEU A 4 13.54 14.12 1.09
N ILE A 5 14.57 14.26 1.92
CA ILE A 5 15.58 13.21 2.08
C ILE A 5 14.92 12.13 2.94
N MET A 6 14.46 11.07 2.31
CA MET A 6 13.99 9.85 2.98
C MET A 6 15.21 8.99 3.29
N ASP A 7 15.49 8.78 4.58
CA ASP A 7 16.62 7.92 4.99
C ASP A 7 16.22 6.45 5.03
N ILE A 8 14.98 6.16 5.47
CA ILE A 8 14.46 4.79 5.50
C ILE A 8 12.94 4.76 5.26
N VAL A 9 12.48 3.76 4.50
CA VAL A 9 11.05 3.49 4.27
C VAL A 9 10.70 2.08 4.73
N TYR A 10 9.64 1.98 5.53
CA TYR A 10 8.95 0.74 5.89
C TYR A 10 7.70 0.64 5.02
N TYR A 11 7.80 -0.13 3.95
CA TYR A 11 6.69 -0.30 2.99
C TYR A 11 5.85 -1.53 3.33
N ASP A 12 4.55 -1.34 3.47
CA ASP A 12 3.61 -2.40 3.82
C ASP A 12 3.24 -3.23 2.59
N VAL A 13 3.57 -4.52 2.59
CA VAL A 13 3.27 -5.49 1.52
C VAL A 13 2.19 -6.50 1.93
N THR A 14 1.44 -6.23 2.98
CA THR A 14 0.39 -7.13 3.50
C THR A 14 -0.60 -7.54 2.42
N ARG A 15 -1.07 -6.56 1.64
CA ARG A 15 -2.01 -6.82 0.55
C ARG A 15 -1.38 -7.65 -0.56
N LEU A 16 -0.15 -7.36 -0.94
CA LEU A 16 0.57 -8.12 -1.98
C LEU A 16 0.70 -9.60 -1.60
N LEU A 17 1.03 -9.88 -0.34
CA LEU A 17 1.03 -11.24 0.20
C LEU A 17 -0.36 -11.86 0.17
N ALA A 18 -1.39 -11.17 0.64
CA ALA A 18 -2.77 -11.67 0.66
C ALA A 18 -3.33 -11.96 -0.75
N ARG A 19 -2.85 -11.22 -1.76
CA ARG A 19 -3.30 -11.32 -3.15
C ARG A 19 -2.39 -12.16 -4.05
N HIS A 20 -1.35 -12.79 -3.52
CA HIS A 20 -0.32 -13.52 -4.27
C HIS A 20 -0.87 -14.52 -5.30
N SER A 21 -1.99 -15.19 -4.99
CA SER A 21 -2.63 -16.19 -5.86
C SER A 21 -3.60 -15.60 -6.88
N ALA A 22 -3.91 -14.29 -6.81
CA ALA A 22 -4.85 -13.67 -7.74
C ALA A 22 -4.30 -13.73 -9.18
N PRO A 23 -5.11 -14.23 -10.14
CA PRO A 23 -4.68 -14.30 -11.53
C PRO A 23 -4.53 -12.91 -12.16
N THR A 24 -5.39 -11.97 -11.76
CA THR A 24 -5.40 -10.59 -12.26
C THR A 24 -5.43 -9.59 -11.11
N PRO A 25 -4.73 -8.46 -11.22
CA PRO A 25 -4.75 -7.42 -10.21
C PRO A 25 -6.03 -6.57 -10.30
N THR A 26 -6.52 -6.11 -9.15
CA THR A 26 -7.48 -5.00 -9.07
C THR A 26 -6.79 -3.66 -9.28
N GLY A 27 -7.55 -2.56 -9.35
CA GLY A 27 -6.97 -1.21 -9.40
C GLY A 27 -6.03 -0.92 -8.23
N ILE A 28 -6.43 -1.28 -7.01
CA ILE A 28 -5.61 -1.12 -5.81
C ILE A 28 -4.34 -1.99 -5.87
N ASP A 29 -4.44 -3.24 -6.35
CA ASP A 29 -3.29 -4.12 -6.49
C ASP A 29 -2.26 -3.54 -7.48
N ARG A 30 -2.72 -2.90 -8.57
CA ARG A 30 -1.86 -2.23 -9.56
C ARG A 30 -1.12 -1.04 -8.96
N VAL A 31 -1.77 -0.23 -8.16
CA VAL A 31 -1.14 0.89 -7.45
C VAL A 31 -0.11 0.33 -6.46
N ASP A 32 -0.52 -0.61 -5.61
CA ASP A 32 0.32 -1.15 -4.55
C ASP A 32 1.60 -1.81 -5.10
N ILE A 33 1.48 -2.68 -6.11
CA ILE A 33 2.67 -3.33 -6.71
C ILE A 33 3.61 -2.32 -7.40
N ARG A 34 3.09 -1.26 -8.04
CA ARG A 34 3.92 -0.25 -8.69
C ARG A 34 4.70 0.58 -7.67
N TYR A 35 4.07 0.96 -6.57
CA TYR A 35 4.77 1.64 -5.47
C TYR A 35 5.81 0.72 -4.82
N ALA A 36 5.47 -0.55 -4.54
CA ALA A 36 6.42 -1.52 -3.99
C ALA A 36 7.65 -1.70 -4.90
N TYR A 37 7.43 -1.86 -6.21
CA TYR A 37 8.50 -2.00 -7.20
C TYR A 37 9.34 -0.72 -7.31
N HIS A 38 8.69 0.46 -7.29
CA HIS A 38 9.38 1.74 -7.27
C HIS A 38 10.30 1.87 -6.06
N TYR A 39 9.81 1.57 -4.85
CA TYR A 39 10.65 1.60 -3.65
C TYR A 39 11.77 0.57 -3.70
N LEU A 40 11.50 -0.63 -4.25
CA LEU A 40 12.52 -1.67 -4.42
C LEU A 40 13.69 -1.16 -5.28
N SER A 41 13.42 -0.40 -6.34
CA SER A 41 14.42 0.11 -7.30
C SER A 41 15.23 1.32 -6.80
N LYS A 42 14.81 1.99 -5.71
CA LYS A 42 15.49 3.21 -5.21
C LYS A 42 16.71 2.89 -4.36
N ASN A 43 17.68 3.82 -4.38
CA ASN A 43 18.93 3.71 -3.63
C ASN A 43 18.84 4.44 -2.28
N PHE A 44 17.90 4.03 -1.41
CA PHE A 44 17.81 4.41 -0.01
C PHE A 44 17.46 3.19 0.84
N GLU A 45 17.62 3.28 2.16
CA GLU A 45 17.31 2.17 3.06
C GLU A 45 15.81 1.88 3.04
N LYS A 46 15.44 0.62 2.89
CA LYS A 46 14.06 0.17 2.83
C LYS A 46 13.87 -1.15 3.52
N LYS A 47 12.75 -1.26 4.21
CA LYS A 47 12.25 -2.50 4.80
C LYS A 47 10.85 -2.76 4.28
N PHE A 48 10.57 -3.97 3.89
CA PHE A 48 9.23 -4.40 3.55
C PHE A 48 8.63 -5.10 4.76
N ILE A 49 7.47 -4.65 5.18
CA ILE A 49 6.80 -5.18 6.36
C ILE A 49 5.42 -5.72 5.98
N TYR A 50 4.93 -6.65 6.78
CA TYR A 50 3.61 -7.23 6.56
C TYR A 50 2.93 -7.50 7.90
N GLN A 51 1.60 -7.59 7.86
CA GLN A 51 0.77 -7.88 9.01
C GLN A 51 0.26 -9.32 8.95
N LYS A 52 0.34 -9.99 10.10
CA LYS A 52 -0.27 -11.30 10.36
C LYS A 52 -0.86 -11.30 11.76
N ASP A 53 -2.12 -11.72 11.90
CA ASP A 53 -2.82 -11.79 13.20
C ASP A 53 -2.70 -10.50 14.03
N ALA A 54 -2.92 -9.34 13.37
CA ALA A 54 -2.78 -7.99 13.94
C ALA A 54 -1.36 -7.61 14.39
N THR A 55 -0.34 -8.41 14.11
CA THR A 55 1.07 -8.13 14.42
C THR A 55 1.85 -7.82 13.15
N PHE A 56 2.68 -6.79 13.19
CA PHE A 56 3.57 -6.44 12.09
C PHE A 56 4.93 -7.13 12.21
N TYR A 57 5.42 -7.60 11.09
CA TYR A 57 6.70 -8.31 10.92
C TYR A 57 7.52 -7.69 9.82
N CYS A 58 8.85 -7.82 9.90
CA CYS A 58 9.73 -7.48 8.79
C CYS A 58 9.85 -8.67 7.83
N LEU A 59 9.61 -8.43 6.54
CA LEU A 59 9.84 -9.44 5.50
C LEU A 59 11.33 -9.43 5.12
N PRO A 60 12.03 -10.58 5.12
CA PRO A 60 13.43 -10.64 4.69
C PRO A 60 13.63 -10.03 3.30
N SER A 61 14.67 -9.22 3.12
CA SER A 61 14.89 -8.43 1.89
C SER A 61 14.91 -9.27 0.62
N LYS A 62 15.51 -10.47 0.66
CA LYS A 62 15.52 -11.40 -0.49
C LYS A 62 14.11 -11.89 -0.84
N THR A 63 13.31 -12.21 0.17
CA THR A 63 11.93 -12.66 0.02
C THR A 63 11.04 -11.53 -0.50
N ALA A 64 11.21 -10.33 0.04
CA ALA A 64 10.49 -9.14 -0.42
C ALA A 64 10.79 -8.81 -1.88
N LYS A 65 12.06 -8.84 -2.26
CA LYS A 65 12.49 -8.64 -3.65
C LYS A 65 11.82 -9.66 -4.57
N LEU A 66 11.92 -10.94 -4.26
CA LEU A 66 11.35 -12.02 -5.07
C LEU A 66 9.82 -11.89 -5.18
N LEU A 67 9.11 -11.62 -4.08
CA LEU A 67 7.67 -11.39 -4.08
C LEU A 67 7.27 -10.26 -5.04
N ILE A 68 7.94 -9.12 -4.91
CA ILE A 68 7.61 -7.91 -5.69
C ILE A 68 7.93 -8.13 -7.17
N GLU A 69 9.08 -8.71 -7.51
CA GLU A 69 9.46 -8.97 -8.90
C GLU A 69 8.52 -9.96 -9.57
N LEU A 70 8.14 -11.06 -8.90
CA LEU A 70 7.20 -12.04 -9.42
C LEU A 70 5.79 -11.45 -9.63
N LEU A 71 5.26 -10.69 -8.65
CA LEU A 71 3.96 -10.06 -8.79
C LEU A 71 3.97 -8.96 -9.86
N TYR A 72 5.03 -8.18 -9.96
CA TYR A 72 5.18 -7.17 -11.00
C TYR A 72 5.21 -7.80 -12.39
N SER A 73 5.99 -8.87 -12.55
CA SER A 73 6.05 -9.65 -13.78
C SER A 73 4.69 -10.22 -14.15
N LYS A 74 3.99 -10.84 -13.21
CA LYS A 74 2.67 -11.44 -13.41
C LYS A 74 1.59 -10.41 -13.75
N TRP A 75 1.53 -9.29 -13.02
CA TRP A 75 0.38 -8.37 -13.07
C TRP A 75 0.57 -7.17 -13.99
N ILE A 76 1.82 -6.78 -14.27
CA ILE A 76 2.12 -5.56 -15.01
C ILE A 76 2.69 -5.87 -16.40
N THR A 77 3.70 -6.75 -16.47
CA THR A 77 4.36 -7.04 -17.76
C THR A 77 3.77 -8.25 -18.48
N ASN A 78 2.84 -9.00 -17.85
CA ASN A 78 2.28 -10.25 -18.36
C ASN A 78 3.34 -11.29 -18.77
N ASN A 79 4.53 -11.20 -18.19
CA ASN A 79 5.62 -12.12 -18.46
C ASN A 79 5.61 -13.22 -17.37
N ILE A 80 4.72 -14.20 -17.53
CA ILE A 80 4.49 -15.24 -16.55
C ILE A 80 5.48 -16.38 -16.75
N GLU A 81 6.45 -16.51 -15.85
CA GLU A 81 7.27 -17.72 -15.75
C GLU A 81 6.39 -18.92 -15.35
N SER A 82 6.66 -20.11 -15.90
CA SER A 82 5.90 -21.35 -15.64
C SER A 82 5.79 -21.72 -14.16
N GLU A 83 6.72 -21.27 -13.32
CA GLU A 83 6.77 -21.56 -11.88
C GLU A 83 6.35 -20.37 -10.99
N CYS A 84 5.89 -19.26 -11.57
CA CYS A 84 5.59 -18.02 -10.83
C CYS A 84 4.60 -18.27 -9.68
N ASP A 85 3.48 -18.94 -9.95
CA ASP A 85 2.45 -19.19 -8.94
C ASP A 85 2.91 -20.16 -7.85
N GLN A 86 3.77 -21.13 -8.17
CA GLN A 86 4.36 -22.03 -7.18
C GLN A 86 5.32 -21.27 -6.26
N LYS A 87 6.18 -20.42 -6.80
CA LYS A 87 7.11 -19.59 -6.04
C LYS A 87 6.35 -18.61 -5.14
N LEU A 88 5.33 -17.93 -5.66
CA LEU A 88 4.46 -17.05 -4.88
C LEU A 88 3.75 -17.78 -3.74
N SER A 89 3.20 -18.96 -4.01
CA SER A 89 2.55 -19.80 -2.99
C SER A 89 3.53 -20.28 -1.91
N ALA A 90 4.77 -20.61 -2.28
CA ALA A 90 5.82 -20.96 -1.32
C ALA A 90 6.20 -19.78 -0.43
N ILE A 91 6.37 -18.58 -1.01
CA ILE A 91 6.62 -17.35 -0.24
C ILE A 91 5.49 -17.13 0.78
N TYR A 92 4.23 -17.18 0.34
CA TYR A 92 3.09 -16.99 1.21
C TYR A 92 3.06 -18.02 2.35
N LYS A 93 3.19 -19.32 2.03
CA LYS A 93 3.19 -20.39 3.03
C LYS A 93 4.30 -20.21 4.06
N ASN A 94 5.52 -19.88 3.62
CA ASN A 94 6.67 -19.69 4.51
C ASN A 94 6.54 -18.43 5.37
N THR A 95 5.87 -17.38 4.88
CA THR A 95 5.69 -16.12 5.58
C THR A 95 4.49 -16.15 6.52
N ILE A 96 3.33 -16.53 6.00
CA ILE A 96 2.05 -16.49 6.71
C ILE A 96 1.70 -17.84 7.34
N GLY A 97 2.07 -18.97 6.70
CA GLY A 97 1.72 -20.32 7.12
C GLY A 97 2.45 -20.84 8.37
N ASN A 98 3.62 -20.32 8.71
CA ASN A 98 4.36 -20.74 9.91
C ASN A 98 3.71 -20.19 11.18
N LYS A 99 3.07 -21.06 11.97
CA LYS A 99 2.44 -20.75 13.26
C LYS A 99 3.44 -20.51 14.42
N ASN A 100 4.74 -20.73 14.21
CA ASN A 100 5.75 -20.66 15.25
C ASN A 100 6.84 -19.64 14.91
N SER A 101 6.54 -18.34 15.09
CA SER A 101 7.61 -17.42 15.47
C SER A 101 7.63 -17.39 17.00
N ASN A 102 8.59 -18.07 17.62
CA ASN A 102 8.95 -17.81 19.00
C ASN A 102 9.26 -16.31 19.09
N ILE A 103 8.40 -15.56 19.76
CA ILE A 103 8.65 -14.17 20.09
C ILE A 103 9.80 -14.17 21.08
N SER A 104 11.04 -14.12 20.57
CA SER A 104 12.19 -13.85 21.39
C SER A 104 12.07 -12.38 21.82
N LYS A 105 11.83 -12.16 23.12
CA LYS A 105 11.85 -10.81 23.69
C LYS A 105 13.27 -10.27 23.55
N PRO A 106 13.51 -9.16 22.81
CA PRO A 106 14.84 -8.60 22.74
C PRO A 106 15.29 -8.11 24.11
N SER A 107 16.57 -8.27 24.43
CA SER A 107 17.17 -7.85 25.71
C SER A 107 17.09 -6.33 25.96
N PHE A 108 16.98 -5.54 24.89
CA PHE A 108 16.78 -4.08 24.92
C PHE A 108 15.36 -3.68 25.40
N PHE A 109 14.45 -4.61 25.41
CA PHE A 109 13.02 -4.39 25.70
C PHE A 109 12.74 -3.96 27.14
N GLN A 110 13.57 -4.39 28.09
CA GLN A 110 13.33 -4.11 29.51
C GLN A 110 13.39 -2.61 29.87
N ALA A 111 14.17 -1.82 29.13
CA ALA A 111 14.28 -0.37 29.37
C ALA A 111 13.12 0.46 28.80
N ILE A 112 12.39 -0.06 27.81
CA ILE A 112 11.32 0.66 27.10
C ILE A 112 9.94 0.19 27.57
N THR A 113 9.85 -0.99 28.18
CA THR A 113 8.56 -1.65 28.56
C THR A 113 7.68 -0.82 29.48
N SER A 114 8.23 0.07 30.28
CA SER A 114 7.44 0.94 31.18
C SER A 114 6.60 2.01 30.47
N LYS A 115 6.81 2.22 29.15
CA LYS A 115 6.14 3.26 28.36
C LYS A 115 5.01 2.75 27.47
N PHE A 116 4.82 1.44 27.33
CA PHE A 116 3.84 0.84 26.43
C PHE A 116 2.77 0.06 27.20
N THR A 117 1.55 0.05 26.66
CA THR A 117 0.47 -0.79 27.20
C THR A 117 0.66 -2.26 26.75
N PRO A 118 0.13 -3.25 27.49
CA PRO A 118 0.28 -4.67 27.14
C PRO A 118 -0.20 -5.03 25.72
N GLY A 119 -1.19 -4.32 25.15
CA GLY A 119 -1.68 -4.53 23.79
C GLY A 119 -0.66 -4.14 22.72
N GLN A 120 0.15 -3.14 22.96
CA GLN A 120 1.14 -2.61 22.01
C GLN A 120 2.30 -3.58 21.76
N TYR A 121 2.64 -4.45 22.74
CA TYR A 121 3.67 -5.48 22.59
C TYR A 121 3.33 -6.56 21.57
N LYS A 122 2.05 -6.77 21.32
CA LYS A 122 1.58 -7.76 20.35
C LYS A 122 1.44 -7.20 18.94
N ALA A 123 1.42 -5.87 18.81
CA ALA A 123 1.17 -5.20 17.53
C ALA A 123 2.40 -5.17 16.60
N VAL A 124 3.61 -5.35 17.14
CA VAL A 124 4.86 -5.33 16.37
C VAL A 124 5.77 -6.44 16.88
N ASP A 125 6.32 -7.24 15.96
CA ASP A 125 7.27 -8.32 16.28
C ASP A 125 8.59 -7.78 16.84
N GLY A 126 9.27 -8.59 17.67
CA GLY A 126 10.50 -8.20 18.32
C GLY A 126 11.63 -7.76 17.37
N SER A 127 11.80 -8.49 16.27
CA SER A 127 12.81 -8.15 15.27
C SER A 127 12.52 -6.83 14.55
N LEU A 128 11.24 -6.52 14.31
CA LEU A 128 10.84 -5.24 13.75
C LEU A 128 11.01 -4.10 14.78
N MET A 129 10.75 -4.36 16.05
CA MET A 129 11.02 -3.40 17.11
C MET A 129 12.51 -3.02 17.21
N ASP A 130 13.40 -4.01 17.09
CA ASP A 130 14.85 -3.76 17.06
C ASP A 130 15.25 -2.88 15.86
N LEU A 131 14.68 -3.14 14.68
CA LEU A 131 14.89 -2.32 13.50
C LEU A 131 14.36 -0.90 13.67
N LEU A 132 13.16 -0.73 14.22
CA LEU A 132 12.58 0.59 14.51
C LEU A 132 13.46 1.38 15.49
N SER A 133 13.98 0.71 16.50
CA SER A 133 14.90 1.33 17.49
C SER A 133 16.24 1.70 16.87
N HIS A 134 16.79 0.84 16.03
CA HIS A 134 18.08 1.05 15.37
C HIS A 134 18.03 2.26 14.41
N TYR A 135 16.93 2.43 13.69
CA TYR A 135 16.80 3.53 12.72
C TYR A 135 16.01 4.74 13.23
N ARG A 136 15.70 4.81 14.53
CA ARG A 136 14.84 5.86 15.11
C ARG A 136 15.32 7.31 14.91
N ASP A 137 16.62 7.52 14.70
CA ASP A 137 17.21 8.85 14.51
C ASP A 137 17.38 9.21 13.02
N LYS A 138 16.86 8.37 12.14
CA LYS A 138 16.72 8.61 10.69
C LYS A 138 15.39 9.25 10.37
N ASN A 139 15.28 9.95 9.22
CA ASN A 139 13.99 10.39 8.70
C ASN A 139 13.24 9.19 8.11
N GLY A 140 12.51 8.47 8.97
CA GLY A 140 11.85 7.23 8.64
C GLY A 140 10.37 7.45 8.27
N TYR A 141 9.88 6.61 7.34
CA TYR A 141 8.51 6.64 6.88
C TYR A 141 7.90 5.23 6.89
N TYR A 142 6.68 5.12 7.42
CA TYR A 142 5.80 3.99 7.14
C TYR A 142 4.87 4.36 6.00
N VAL A 143 4.77 3.50 5.00
CA VAL A 143 3.94 3.72 3.82
C VAL A 143 3.02 2.53 3.57
N ASN A 144 1.71 2.77 3.50
CA ASN A 144 0.71 1.80 3.09
C ASN A 144 -0.14 2.40 1.97
N THR A 145 -0.12 1.75 0.80
CA THR A 145 -0.84 2.22 -0.39
C THR A 145 -2.07 1.38 -0.73
N SER A 146 -2.51 0.51 0.16
CA SER A 146 -3.51 -0.51 -0.18
C SER A 146 -4.77 -0.55 0.68
N HIS A 147 -4.88 0.23 1.73
CA HIS A 147 -5.92 0.15 2.78
C HIS A 147 -5.93 -1.18 3.57
N HIS A 148 -5.16 -2.19 3.16
CA HIS A 148 -5.20 -3.50 3.80
C HIS A 148 -4.53 -3.44 5.17
N GLY A 149 -5.18 -4.01 6.18
CA GLY A 149 -4.66 -4.00 7.55
C GLY A 149 -4.70 -2.65 8.27
N VAL A 150 -5.21 -1.59 7.64
CA VAL A 150 -5.39 -0.29 8.30
C VAL A 150 -6.54 -0.38 9.32
N GLY A 151 -6.27 0.07 10.53
CA GLY A 151 -7.24 0.00 11.65
C GLY A 151 -6.60 -0.52 12.95
N HIS A 152 -5.36 -1.01 12.90
CA HIS A 152 -4.63 -1.49 14.06
C HIS A 152 -3.83 -0.36 14.73
N ALA A 153 -4.52 0.47 15.50
CA ALA A 153 -3.99 1.68 16.15
C ALA A 153 -2.71 1.45 16.97
N ASP A 154 -2.61 0.30 17.66
CA ASP A 154 -1.48 -0.01 18.52
C ASP A 154 -0.14 -0.05 17.78
N ALA A 155 -0.13 -0.60 16.55
CA ALA A 155 1.08 -0.65 15.74
C ALA A 155 1.52 0.76 15.29
N TYR A 156 0.59 1.61 14.90
CA TYR A 156 0.91 2.98 14.48
C TYR A 156 1.43 3.82 15.64
N TYR A 157 0.93 3.56 16.85
CA TYR A 157 1.48 4.17 18.04
C TYR A 157 2.94 3.76 18.25
N VAL A 158 3.28 2.47 18.11
CA VAL A 158 4.65 1.96 18.19
C VAL A 158 5.53 2.58 17.10
N PHE A 159 5.05 2.66 15.87
CA PHE A 159 5.80 3.27 14.76
C PHE A 159 6.14 4.74 15.06
N LYS A 160 5.21 5.51 15.60
CA LYS A 160 5.42 6.93 15.96
C LYS A 160 6.31 7.10 17.18
N THR A 161 6.14 6.30 18.21
CA THR A 161 6.86 6.51 19.51
C THR A 161 8.23 5.85 19.53
N LEU A 162 8.34 4.60 19.09
CA LEU A 162 9.61 3.87 19.07
C LEU A 162 10.42 4.22 17.82
N GLY A 163 9.80 4.09 16.65
CA GLY A 163 10.46 4.32 15.36
C GLY A 163 10.58 5.78 14.96
N LYS A 164 9.84 6.69 15.59
CA LYS A 164 9.66 8.09 15.18
C LYS A 164 9.27 8.25 13.71
N LEU A 165 8.53 7.27 13.18
CA LEU A 165 8.16 7.24 11.78
C LEU A 165 7.08 8.27 11.47
N LYS A 166 7.18 8.90 10.30
CA LYS A 166 6.07 9.59 9.65
C LYS A 166 5.21 8.57 8.91
N ILE A 167 3.90 8.61 9.14
CA ILE A 167 2.96 7.66 8.59
C ILE A 167 2.27 8.25 7.37
N ILE A 168 2.36 7.56 6.23
CA ILE A 168 1.74 7.94 4.97
C ILE A 168 0.79 6.84 4.53
N PHE A 169 -0.46 7.21 4.29
CA PHE A 169 -1.47 6.32 3.70
C PHE A 169 -1.88 6.83 2.31
N TYR A 170 -2.30 5.90 1.46
CA TYR A 170 -2.98 6.20 0.20
C TYR A 170 -4.47 5.83 0.34
N LEU A 171 -5.34 6.82 0.30
CA LEU A 171 -6.78 6.64 0.31
C LEU A 171 -7.31 6.64 -1.13
N HIS A 172 -7.79 5.48 -1.59
CA HIS A 172 -8.27 5.31 -2.97
C HIS A 172 -9.64 5.92 -3.20
N ASP A 173 -10.56 5.68 -2.29
CA ASP A 173 -11.92 6.20 -2.34
C ASP A 173 -12.56 6.23 -0.96
N ILE A 174 -13.76 6.77 -0.88
CA ILE A 174 -14.60 6.82 0.31
C ILE A 174 -16.01 6.28 0.00
N ILE A 175 -16.16 5.62 -1.14
CA ILE A 175 -17.41 5.07 -1.65
C ILE A 175 -18.15 4.20 -0.63
N PRO A 176 -17.50 3.29 0.11
CA PRO A 176 -18.21 2.47 1.08
C PRO A 176 -18.89 3.26 2.21
N ILE A 177 -18.41 4.48 2.49
CA ILE A 177 -19.01 5.37 3.51
C ILE A 177 -20.14 6.19 2.90
N ASP A 178 -19.93 6.74 1.70
CA ASP A 178 -20.89 7.62 1.03
C ASP A 178 -22.07 6.85 0.43
N PHE A 179 -21.84 5.61 -0.01
CA PHE A 179 -22.80 4.77 -0.73
C PHE A 179 -22.78 3.32 -0.21
N PRO A 180 -23.19 3.10 1.05
CA PRO A 180 -23.12 1.78 1.67
C PRO A 180 -23.99 0.72 0.97
N GLU A 181 -25.00 1.14 0.20
CA GLU A 181 -25.87 0.26 -0.59
C GLU A 181 -25.17 -0.42 -1.77
N TYR A 182 -24.01 0.11 -2.21
CA TYR A 182 -23.24 -0.48 -3.32
C TYR A 182 -22.11 -1.40 -2.88
N VAL A 183 -21.93 -1.60 -1.56
CA VAL A 183 -20.88 -2.46 -1.03
C VAL A 183 -21.44 -3.65 -0.24
N ARG A 184 -20.58 -4.59 0.13
CA ARG A 184 -21.00 -5.73 0.93
C ARG A 184 -21.39 -5.29 2.33
N ILE A 185 -22.34 -5.97 2.94
CA ILE A 185 -22.77 -5.71 4.33
C ILE A 185 -21.56 -5.71 5.26
N GLY A 186 -21.38 -4.59 5.96
CA GLY A 186 -20.28 -4.39 6.92
C GLY A 186 -18.99 -3.78 6.33
N ASP A 187 -18.86 -3.68 5.01
CA ASP A 187 -17.72 -3.01 4.38
C ASP A 187 -17.70 -1.50 4.69
N ASP A 188 -18.86 -0.88 4.81
CA ASP A 188 -19.07 0.50 5.23
C ASP A 188 -18.41 0.77 6.60
N LYS A 189 -18.72 -0.06 7.60
CA LYS A 189 -18.16 0.04 8.96
C LYS A 189 -16.66 -0.21 8.99
N ASN A 190 -16.21 -1.24 8.25
CA ASN A 190 -14.80 -1.56 8.15
C ASN A 190 -14.03 -0.42 7.47
N HIS A 191 -14.61 0.20 6.43
CA HIS A 191 -13.97 1.31 5.74
C HIS A 191 -13.95 2.57 6.61
N THR A 192 -15.03 2.86 7.32
CA THR A 192 -15.10 3.95 8.30
C THR A 192 -13.98 3.81 9.34
N THR A 193 -13.79 2.61 9.90
CA THR A 193 -12.69 2.34 10.84
C THR A 193 -11.31 2.61 10.23
N ARG A 194 -11.07 2.20 8.99
CA ARG A 194 -9.81 2.47 8.28
C ARG A 194 -9.58 3.95 8.06
N VAL A 195 -10.60 4.67 7.56
CA VAL A 195 -10.51 6.11 7.28
C VAL A 195 -10.31 6.90 8.57
N ALA A 196 -10.96 6.51 9.66
CA ALA A 196 -10.75 7.09 10.98
C ALA A 196 -9.31 6.87 11.49
N ALA A 197 -8.76 5.67 11.31
CA ALA A 197 -7.37 5.38 11.64
C ALA A 197 -6.40 6.21 10.78
N MET A 198 -6.67 6.38 9.49
CA MET A 198 -5.89 7.25 8.61
C MET A 198 -5.92 8.70 9.10
N ALA A 199 -7.09 9.24 9.46
CA ALA A 199 -7.23 10.60 9.98
C ALA A 199 -6.41 10.80 11.26
N ASN A 200 -6.45 9.83 12.18
CA ASN A 200 -5.80 9.94 13.49
C ASN A 200 -4.26 9.79 13.42
N PHE A 201 -3.76 8.90 12.59
CA PHE A 201 -2.35 8.49 12.66
C PHE A 201 -1.49 9.04 11.54
N SER A 202 -2.04 9.49 10.39
CA SER A 202 -1.23 9.95 9.29
C SER A 202 -0.52 11.27 9.54
N ASP A 203 0.69 11.38 9.04
CA ASP A 203 1.43 12.64 8.88
C ASP A 203 1.20 13.24 7.49
N ALA A 204 0.80 12.42 6.51
CA ALA A 204 0.28 12.84 5.22
C ALA A 204 -0.62 11.74 4.62
N ILE A 205 -1.58 12.15 3.79
CA ILE A 205 -2.43 11.26 3.01
C ILE A 205 -2.25 11.55 1.51
N LEU A 206 -2.07 10.49 0.75
CA LEU A 206 -2.17 10.53 -0.70
C LEU A 206 -3.60 10.14 -1.11
N VAL A 207 -4.16 10.83 -2.09
CA VAL A 207 -5.47 10.53 -2.68
C VAL A 207 -5.37 10.52 -4.20
N ASN A 208 -6.24 9.77 -4.87
CA ASN A 208 -6.22 9.66 -6.33
C ASN A 208 -6.98 10.78 -7.06
N SER A 209 -7.78 11.59 -6.37
CA SER A 209 -8.62 12.60 -6.99
C SER A 209 -8.96 13.76 -6.06
N ASN A 210 -9.39 14.89 -6.63
CA ASN A 210 -9.96 16.01 -5.87
C ASN A 210 -11.21 15.57 -5.10
N TYR A 211 -12.08 14.75 -5.71
CA TYR A 211 -13.28 14.25 -5.05
C TYR A 211 -12.94 13.50 -3.76
N THR A 212 -12.03 12.53 -3.81
CA THR A 212 -11.59 11.78 -2.62
C THR A 212 -10.99 12.70 -1.55
N LYS A 213 -10.22 13.72 -1.97
CA LYS A 213 -9.68 14.74 -1.07
C LYS A 213 -10.79 15.49 -0.33
N GLU A 214 -11.75 16.03 -1.06
CA GLU A 214 -12.84 16.83 -0.49
C GLU A 214 -13.72 16.00 0.45
N ARG A 215 -14.07 14.78 0.04
CA ARG A 215 -14.86 13.86 0.87
C ARG A 215 -14.12 13.44 2.14
N PHE A 216 -12.80 13.21 2.07
CA PHE A 216 -12.01 12.92 3.25
C PHE A 216 -11.94 14.10 4.22
N ILE A 217 -11.81 15.33 3.70
CA ILE A 217 -11.87 16.54 4.54
C ILE A 217 -13.23 16.65 5.23
N SER A 218 -14.34 16.45 4.51
CA SER A 218 -15.69 16.44 5.08
C SER A 218 -15.82 15.38 6.17
N PHE A 219 -15.38 14.15 5.89
CA PHE A 219 -15.37 13.07 6.88
C PHE A 219 -14.60 13.44 8.16
N CYS A 220 -13.43 14.07 8.02
CA CYS A 220 -12.68 14.53 9.19
C CYS A 220 -13.46 15.56 10.00
N HIS A 221 -14.09 16.54 9.35
CA HIS A 221 -14.88 17.57 10.05
C HIS A 221 -16.13 16.97 10.72
N GLU A 222 -16.88 16.12 10.03
CA GLU A 222 -18.08 15.45 10.54
C GLU A 222 -17.79 14.59 11.78
N ASN A 223 -16.59 14.04 11.88
CA ASN A 223 -16.17 13.16 12.98
C ASN A 223 -15.17 13.81 13.94
N SER A 224 -14.96 15.12 13.86
CA SER A 224 -14.04 15.88 14.73
C SER A 224 -12.60 15.39 14.70
N PHE A 225 -12.15 14.84 13.56
CA PHE A 225 -10.76 14.47 13.33
C PHE A 225 -9.93 15.66 12.83
N ARG A 226 -8.64 15.64 13.12
CA ARG A 226 -7.68 16.53 12.49
C ARG A 226 -7.57 16.20 11.00
N VAL A 227 -7.55 17.21 10.14
CA VAL A 227 -7.24 17.04 8.72
C VAL A 227 -5.72 17.01 8.55
N PRO A 228 -5.11 15.87 8.19
CA PRO A 228 -3.68 15.80 7.89
C PRO A 228 -3.37 16.49 6.54
N PRO A 229 -2.10 16.81 6.23
CA PRO A 229 -1.70 17.21 4.88
C PRO A 229 -2.14 16.18 3.84
N ILE A 230 -2.81 16.65 2.77
CA ILE A 230 -3.34 15.80 1.70
C ILE A 230 -2.68 16.17 0.38
N HIS A 231 -2.15 15.17 -0.32
CA HIS A 231 -1.55 15.32 -1.65
C HIS A 231 -2.29 14.47 -2.67
N ILE A 232 -2.58 15.05 -3.83
CA ILE A 232 -3.21 14.31 -4.91
C ILE A 232 -2.12 13.62 -5.73
N ALA A 233 -2.20 12.30 -5.78
CA ALA A 233 -1.34 11.43 -6.57
C ALA A 233 -2.23 10.68 -7.56
N TYR A 234 -2.45 11.25 -8.73
CA TYR A 234 -3.26 10.65 -9.77
C TYR A 234 -2.73 9.28 -10.17
N ILE A 235 -3.64 8.34 -10.41
CA ILE A 235 -3.29 7.03 -10.93
C ILE A 235 -2.90 7.19 -12.40
N GLY A 236 -1.67 6.83 -12.73
CA GLY A 236 -1.18 6.85 -14.11
C GLY A 236 -1.84 5.77 -14.98
N VAL A 237 -1.87 6.02 -16.27
CA VAL A 237 -2.27 5.04 -17.29
C VAL A 237 -1.02 4.38 -17.87
N GLU A 238 -1.09 3.08 -18.13
CA GLU A 238 0.04 2.35 -18.74
C GLU A 238 0.25 2.77 -20.20
N ASP A 239 1.51 2.86 -20.61
CA ASP A 239 1.88 3.22 -21.99
C ASP A 239 1.24 2.30 -23.04
N SER A 240 1.03 1.03 -22.70
CA SER A 240 0.31 0.07 -23.55
C SER A 240 -1.12 0.50 -23.87
N PHE A 241 -1.83 1.06 -22.88
CA PHE A 241 -3.19 1.61 -23.11
C PHE A 241 -3.15 2.88 -23.93
N ILE A 242 -2.15 3.73 -23.72
CA ILE A 242 -2.00 4.96 -24.51
C ILE A 242 -1.71 4.63 -25.97
N LYS A 243 -0.83 3.65 -26.23
CA LYS A 243 -0.56 3.16 -27.59
C LYS A 243 -1.83 2.61 -28.25
N LEU A 244 -2.55 1.71 -27.58
CA LEU A 244 -3.79 1.13 -28.08
C LEU A 244 -4.83 2.20 -28.39
N LEU A 245 -5.01 3.21 -27.54
CA LEU A 245 -5.93 4.32 -27.79
C LEU A 245 -5.53 5.15 -29.01
N ASN A 246 -4.24 5.37 -29.20
CA ASN A 246 -3.73 6.11 -30.35
C ASN A 246 -3.91 5.33 -31.65
N GLU A 247 -3.63 4.02 -31.65
CA GLU A 247 -3.84 3.12 -32.78
C GLU A 247 -5.34 3.08 -33.17
N THR A 248 -6.23 2.90 -32.19
CA THR A 248 -7.69 2.91 -32.42
C THR A 248 -8.20 4.25 -32.95
N ARG A 249 -7.63 5.37 -32.49
CA ARG A 249 -7.98 6.70 -33.01
C ARG A 249 -7.50 6.88 -34.43
N GLN A 250 -6.29 6.41 -34.76
CA GLN A 250 -5.73 6.47 -36.11
C GLN A 250 -6.57 5.64 -37.10
N GLU A 251 -6.93 4.40 -36.72
CA GLU A 251 -7.80 3.54 -37.53
C GLU A 251 -9.18 4.18 -37.80
N LYS A 252 -9.80 4.78 -36.76
CA LYS A 252 -11.07 5.49 -36.95
C LYS A 252 -10.91 6.69 -37.87
N HIS A 253 -9.85 7.46 -37.75
CA HIS A 253 -9.58 8.62 -38.60
C HIS A 253 -9.34 8.19 -40.06
N ASP A 254 -8.60 7.10 -40.28
CA ASP A 254 -8.30 6.59 -41.64
C ASP A 254 -9.56 5.99 -42.28
N ASN A 255 -10.44 5.36 -41.49
CA ASN A 255 -11.74 4.85 -41.98
C ASN A 255 -12.70 5.99 -42.31
N LEU A 256 -12.71 7.08 -41.53
CA LEU A 256 -13.49 8.29 -41.84
C LEU A 256 -13.00 8.96 -43.12
N LYS A 257 -11.69 9.05 -43.35
CA LYS A 257 -11.13 9.57 -44.61
C LYS A 257 -11.50 8.73 -45.82
N LYS A 258 -11.46 7.39 -45.69
CA LYS A 258 -11.90 6.48 -46.75
C LYS A 258 -13.41 6.59 -47.04
N GLY A 259 -14.24 6.77 -46.02
CA GLY A 259 -15.66 7.01 -46.15
C GLY A 259 -16.02 8.32 -46.88
N ILE A 260 -15.22 9.38 -46.64
CA ILE A 260 -15.42 10.68 -47.32
C ILE A 260 -15.01 10.63 -48.80
N SER A 261 -13.97 9.81 -49.14
CA SER A 261 -13.55 9.67 -50.55
C SER A 261 -14.56 8.92 -51.42
N ILE A 262 -15.47 8.12 -50.85
CA ILE A 262 -16.53 7.39 -51.56
C ILE A 262 -17.73 8.29 -51.85
N SER A 263 -17.91 9.42 -51.17
CA SER A 263 -19.07 10.32 -51.34
C SER A 263 -18.81 11.46 -52.33
N GLN A 264 -17.67 11.51 -53.02
CA GLN A 264 -17.37 12.53 -54.04
C GLN A 264 -17.56 12.07 -55.48
N ASP A 265 -17.98 10.82 -55.70
CA ASP A 265 -18.21 10.26 -57.05
C ASP A 265 -19.69 10.06 -57.39
N TYR A 266 -20.59 10.97 -56.92
CA TYR A 266 -21.98 11.07 -57.37
C TYR A 266 -22.35 12.51 -57.68
#